data_31e9f1bd8b413a2a82eea43d1c2c92f7
#
_entry.id   31e9f1bd8b413a2a82eea43d1c2c92f7
#
_cell.length_a   1.000
_cell.length_b   1.000
_cell.length_c   1.000
_cell.angle_alpha   90.00
_cell.angle_beta   90.00
_cell.angle_gamma   90.00
#
_symmetry.space_group_name_H-M   'P 1'
#
loop_
_entity.id
_entity.type
_entity.pdbx_description
1 polymer ?
#
loop_
_entity_poly.entity_id
_entity_poly.type
_entity_poly.pdbx_seq_one_letter_code
_entity_poly.pdbx_strand_id
1 'polypeptide(L)'
;MSGLLDTPRAGAELSETRPTCLGGADYGARSTPKVESPSMVPETDVCLIVEGGYPYVQGGVASWMDALIRASASLKFHVIAISVSSQPRLKKFVVPDNVIAVTDVIIDLCAAGRTPTARDAQCISRGVRLMQTVISGNPGTSFQELIELVRQTGFGQAALLDSRVAWTAMERAYSELLPDGPLLDFFWSWRFLARSLLAVVNTPLPNPRVFHAVSTGYAGLVGAYAKYVTKRPYIVTEHGIYTNERRIELSVADWIFDPDASGFTVGDTPAKLRDRWLAAFRSFSRISYALSDVITTQYRANQEYQRSDGAPAHKLRIIPNGIDVDRYAGLGHGTAPRPPTVLMIGRIVPIKDTHTFIAAVSLLAELVPNVVAIIIGPEDEDPAYAAGCRGLVAQLGLESTIQFLGRVPDVTEYLGRADVIAMTSISEAQPIALLEAAATGLPAVTTDVGSCREIIEGFEDDPVIGHGGIVVHACDPKATAQALATILLDDEKRTEMGRIMQQRIRNLYHKDRVRRLYENLYAELARELPVESGQADAEEVRSWKARSNRAGWLWSGKRKPIRYA
;
A
#
# COMPACT_ATOMS: atom_id res chain seq x y z
N MET A 1 3.54 -3.31 9.37
CA MET A 1 2.05 -3.48 9.32
C MET A 1 1.58 -4.66 10.18
N SER A 2 2.11 -4.78 11.41
CA SER A 2 1.78 -5.88 12.34
C SER A 2 0.51 -5.67 13.18
N GLY A 3 -0.27 -4.65 12.89
CA GLY A 3 -1.44 -4.30 13.71
C GLY A 3 -2.80 -4.84 13.25
N LEU A 4 -2.88 -5.54 12.13
CA LEU A 4 -4.15 -5.95 11.53
C LEU A 4 -4.66 -7.33 11.99
N LEU A 5 -3.84 -8.12 12.68
CA LEU A 5 -4.16 -9.54 12.98
C LEU A 5 -3.94 -9.95 14.44
N ASP A 6 -3.69 -9.03 15.38
CA ASP A 6 -3.63 -9.36 16.80
C ASP A 6 -5.05 -9.61 17.37
N THR A 7 -5.48 -10.86 17.32
CA THR A 7 -6.58 -11.35 18.18
C THR A 7 -6.01 -11.76 19.53
N PRO A 8 -6.63 -11.42 20.67
CA PRO A 8 -6.13 -11.78 21.98
C PRO A 8 -6.17 -13.31 22.18
N ARG A 9 -5.04 -13.86 22.63
CA ARG A 9 -4.93 -15.25 23.10
C ARG A 9 -5.93 -15.49 24.25
N ALA A 10 -6.88 -16.39 24.03
CA ALA A 10 -7.71 -16.95 25.09
C ALA A 10 -6.89 -18.04 25.81
N GLY A 11 -6.29 -17.66 26.92
CA GLY A 11 -5.65 -18.56 27.88
C GLY A 11 -5.72 -17.92 29.24
N ALA A 12 -6.86 -18.03 29.93
CA ALA A 12 -6.99 -17.79 31.35
C ALA A 12 -8.02 -18.74 31.94
N GLU A 13 -7.62 -19.34 33.02
CA GLU A 13 -8.32 -20.36 33.79
C GLU A 13 -9.73 -19.95 34.20
N LEU A 14 -10.65 -20.94 34.17
CA LEU A 14 -12.04 -20.86 34.64
C LEU A 14 -12.05 -20.73 36.18
N SER A 15 -12.40 -19.55 36.68
CA SER A 15 -12.98 -19.43 38.01
C SER A 15 -14.46 -19.05 37.86
N GLU A 16 -15.33 -19.95 38.33
CA GLU A 16 -16.78 -19.77 38.39
C GLU A 16 -17.17 -18.62 39.31
N THR A 17 -17.66 -17.51 38.71
CA THR A 17 -18.61 -16.63 39.44
C THR A 17 -19.60 -16.08 38.40
N ARG A 18 -20.89 -16.47 38.60
CA ARG A 18 -22.03 -15.91 37.87
C ARG A 18 -22.17 -14.41 38.16
N PRO A 19 -22.31 -13.55 37.17
CA PRO A 19 -22.88 -12.23 37.40
C PRO A 19 -24.38 -12.24 37.16
N THR A 20 -25.07 -11.75 38.17
CA THR A 20 -26.50 -11.41 38.19
C THR A 20 -26.83 -10.34 37.15
N CYS A 21 -27.97 -10.52 36.48
CA CYS A 21 -28.59 -9.55 35.59
C CYS A 21 -28.89 -8.23 36.32
N LEU A 22 -28.32 -7.13 35.84
CA LEU A 22 -28.79 -5.78 36.17
C LEU A 22 -28.72 -4.87 34.94
N GLY A 23 -29.87 -4.28 34.60
CA GLY A 23 -29.99 -3.00 33.92
C GLY A 23 -29.98 -3.03 32.39
N GLY A 24 -31.18 -3.16 31.77
CA GLY A 24 -31.41 -2.81 30.40
C GLY A 24 -31.11 -1.33 30.16
N ALA A 25 -30.08 -1.02 29.39
CA ALA A 25 -29.93 0.27 28.75
C ALA A 25 -30.68 0.23 27.41
N ASP A 26 -31.72 1.01 27.33
CA ASP A 26 -32.58 1.21 26.19
C ASP A 26 -31.76 1.92 25.08
N TYR A 27 -31.18 1.16 24.17
CA TYR A 27 -30.58 1.72 22.95
C TYR A 27 -31.73 2.01 21.99
N GLY A 28 -32.25 3.24 22.10
CA GLY A 28 -33.25 3.78 21.20
C GLY A 28 -32.89 3.45 19.75
N ALA A 29 -33.85 2.86 19.07
CA ALA A 29 -33.82 2.58 17.64
C ALA A 29 -33.48 3.89 16.87
N ARG A 30 -32.21 4.07 16.53
CA ARG A 30 -31.81 5.08 15.56
C ARG A 30 -32.40 4.63 14.22
N SER A 31 -33.39 5.40 13.76
CA SER A 31 -33.92 5.31 12.40
C SER A 31 -32.78 5.20 11.40
N THR A 32 -32.89 4.23 10.50
CA THR A 32 -32.03 4.14 9.30
C THR A 32 -31.98 5.53 8.67
N PRO A 33 -30.78 6.12 8.43
CA PRO A 33 -30.70 7.37 7.74
C PRO A 33 -31.32 7.15 6.36
N LYS A 34 -32.37 7.90 6.04
CA LYS A 34 -32.82 8.07 4.66
C LYS A 34 -31.59 8.58 3.92
N VAL A 35 -31.11 7.82 2.95
CA VAL A 35 -30.10 8.31 2.01
C VAL A 35 -30.78 9.45 1.25
N GLU A 36 -30.55 10.67 1.70
CA GLU A 36 -30.86 11.86 0.95
C GLU A 36 -30.08 11.76 -0.35
N SER A 37 -30.70 12.11 -1.46
CA SER A 37 -30.03 12.24 -2.75
C SER A 37 -28.82 13.14 -2.52
N PRO A 38 -27.58 12.72 -2.86
CA PRO A 38 -26.40 13.52 -2.60
C PRO A 38 -26.59 14.92 -3.19
N SER A 39 -26.22 15.96 -2.45
CA SER A 39 -26.25 17.32 -2.96
C SER A 39 -25.50 17.34 -4.29
N MET A 40 -26.03 18.00 -5.32
CA MET A 40 -25.43 17.99 -6.66
C MET A 40 -24.04 18.65 -6.69
N VAL A 41 -23.73 19.51 -5.74
CA VAL A 41 -22.44 20.20 -5.63
C VAL A 41 -21.46 19.37 -4.79
N PRO A 42 -20.27 19.02 -5.33
CA PRO A 42 -19.23 18.33 -4.57
C PRO A 42 -18.75 19.19 -3.39
N GLU A 43 -18.69 18.59 -2.21
CA GLU A 43 -18.21 19.26 -0.99
C GLU A 43 -16.67 19.28 -0.93
N THR A 44 -16.02 18.31 -1.59
CA THR A 44 -14.57 18.14 -1.65
C THR A 44 -14.10 17.82 -3.06
N ASP A 45 -12.82 18.10 -3.33
CA ASP A 45 -12.22 17.74 -4.60
C ASP A 45 -11.86 16.25 -4.65
N VAL A 46 -11.22 15.73 -3.59
CA VAL A 46 -10.74 14.34 -3.54
C VAL A 46 -11.10 13.68 -2.22
N CYS A 47 -11.64 12.46 -2.29
CA CYS A 47 -11.76 11.59 -1.13
C CYS A 47 -10.67 10.52 -1.17
N LEU A 48 -9.69 10.61 -0.27
CA LEU A 48 -8.65 9.59 -0.09
C LEU A 48 -9.16 8.48 0.83
N ILE A 49 -8.96 7.21 0.42
CA ILE A 49 -9.40 6.04 1.17
C ILE A 49 -8.17 5.20 1.52
N VAL A 50 -7.93 5.01 2.82
CA VAL A 50 -6.72 4.34 3.32
C VAL A 50 -7.06 3.27 4.36
N GLU A 51 -6.31 2.17 4.32
CA GLU A 51 -6.41 1.04 5.24
C GLU A 51 -5.23 1.06 6.21
N GLY A 52 -5.50 1.10 7.52
CA GLY A 52 -4.48 0.98 8.57
C GLY A 52 -3.38 2.06 8.58
N GLY A 53 -3.62 3.23 7.99
CA GLY A 53 -2.59 4.24 7.74
C GLY A 53 -2.91 5.63 8.30
N TYR A 54 -2.82 6.63 7.44
CA TYR A 54 -3.04 8.04 7.75
C TYR A 54 -4.45 8.31 8.33
N PRO A 55 -4.60 9.15 9.35
CA PRO A 55 -3.55 9.90 10.05
C PRO A 55 -3.01 9.21 11.34
N TYR A 56 -3.27 7.93 11.54
CA TYR A 56 -3.07 7.23 12.82
C TYR A 56 -1.77 6.43 12.91
N VAL A 57 -1.23 5.93 11.78
CA VAL A 57 -0.04 5.08 11.74
C VAL A 57 1.02 5.72 10.86
N GLN A 58 2.26 5.79 11.36
CA GLN A 58 3.41 6.20 10.56
C GLN A 58 3.84 5.05 9.64
N GLY A 59 4.10 5.37 8.37
CA GLY A 59 4.56 4.41 7.36
C GLY A 59 4.72 5.10 6.02
N GLY A 60 5.27 4.41 5.04
CA GLY A 60 5.56 4.95 3.71
C GLY A 60 4.33 5.56 3.02
N VAL A 61 3.23 4.80 2.96
CA VAL A 61 1.97 5.26 2.34
C VAL A 61 1.36 6.44 3.09
N ALA A 62 1.38 6.41 4.44
CA ALA A 62 0.84 7.51 5.24
C ALA A 62 1.65 8.80 5.08
N SER A 63 2.99 8.69 5.02
CA SER A 63 3.89 9.83 4.77
C SER A 63 3.71 10.37 3.35
N TRP A 64 3.53 9.51 2.37
CA TRP A 64 3.22 9.90 1.00
C TRP A 64 1.87 10.65 0.92
N MET A 65 0.82 10.15 1.61
CA MET A 65 -0.48 10.84 1.67
C MET A 65 -0.34 12.23 2.29
N ASP A 66 0.34 12.36 3.43
CA ASP A 66 0.56 13.64 4.09
C ASP A 66 1.30 14.63 3.17
N ALA A 67 2.35 14.15 2.49
CA ALA A 67 3.10 14.95 1.52
C ALA A 67 2.25 15.40 0.33
N LEU A 68 1.43 14.51 -0.25
CA LEU A 68 0.52 14.82 -1.36
C LEU A 68 -0.52 15.86 -0.94
N ILE A 69 -1.16 15.68 0.21
CA ILE A 69 -2.19 16.59 0.73
C ILE A 69 -1.57 17.99 0.96
N ARG A 70 -0.44 18.07 1.65
CA ARG A 70 0.25 19.37 1.92
C ARG A 70 0.72 20.05 0.65
N ALA A 71 1.25 19.30 -0.30
CA ALA A 71 1.72 19.83 -1.56
C ALA A 71 0.57 20.35 -2.44
N SER A 72 -0.62 19.75 -2.35
CA SER A 72 -1.82 20.13 -3.11
C SER A 72 -2.75 21.05 -2.31
N ALA A 73 -2.20 22.13 -1.76
CA ALA A 73 -2.94 23.06 -0.88
C ALA A 73 -4.17 23.71 -1.50
N SER A 74 -4.28 23.75 -2.84
CA SER A 74 -5.45 24.26 -3.56
C SER A 74 -6.64 23.30 -3.61
N LEU A 75 -6.42 22.00 -3.28
CA LEU A 75 -7.44 20.97 -3.28
C LEU A 75 -7.97 20.74 -1.87
N LYS A 76 -9.28 20.45 -1.76
CA LYS A 76 -9.93 20.04 -0.52
C LYS A 76 -10.04 18.53 -0.48
N PHE A 77 -9.55 17.94 0.62
CA PHE A 77 -9.55 16.51 0.84
C PHE A 77 -10.56 16.08 1.90
N HIS A 78 -11.14 14.91 1.69
CA HIS A 78 -11.80 14.10 2.70
C HIS A 78 -11.00 12.81 2.86
N VAL A 79 -10.79 12.32 4.07
CA VAL A 79 -10.09 11.05 4.30
C VAL A 79 -11.05 10.04 4.90
N ILE A 80 -11.18 8.87 4.26
CA ILE A 80 -11.81 7.69 4.87
C ILE A 80 -10.69 6.79 5.39
N ALA A 81 -10.59 6.65 6.72
CA ALA A 81 -9.58 5.85 7.40
C ALA A 81 -10.19 4.54 7.89
N ILE A 82 -9.81 3.43 7.26
CA ILE A 82 -10.32 2.09 7.57
C ILE A 82 -9.47 1.44 8.66
N SER A 83 -10.11 0.77 9.62
CA SER A 83 -9.44 -0.01 10.67
C SER A 83 -10.25 -1.25 11.05
N VAL A 84 -9.60 -2.20 11.72
CA VAL A 84 -10.25 -3.38 12.32
C VAL A 84 -10.66 -3.16 13.77
N SER A 85 -10.03 -2.21 14.48
CA SER A 85 -10.28 -1.97 15.91
C SER A 85 -11.12 -0.72 16.14
N SER A 86 -12.08 -0.82 17.06
CA SER A 86 -12.90 0.29 17.55
C SER A 86 -12.23 1.11 18.67
N GLN A 87 -11.02 0.72 19.10
CA GLN A 87 -10.32 1.46 20.14
C GLN A 87 -9.91 2.86 19.66
N PRO A 88 -9.97 3.88 20.53
CA PRO A 88 -9.53 5.21 20.20
C PRO A 88 -8.07 5.21 19.72
N ARG A 89 -7.82 5.86 18.59
CA ARG A 89 -6.49 5.93 17.98
C ARG A 89 -5.93 7.35 18.08
N LEU A 90 -4.68 7.47 18.51
CA LEU A 90 -3.99 8.75 18.52
C LEU A 90 -3.50 9.08 17.10
N LYS A 91 -3.79 10.31 16.65
CA LYS A 91 -3.25 10.80 15.38
C LYS A 91 -1.73 10.97 15.50
N LYS A 92 -0.99 10.37 14.57
CA LYS A 92 0.48 10.49 14.46
C LYS A 92 0.90 11.61 13.50
N PHE A 93 -0.05 12.12 12.71
CA PHE A 93 0.14 13.26 11.82
C PHE A 93 -0.71 14.44 12.27
N VAL A 94 -0.16 15.65 12.15
CA VAL A 94 -0.93 16.88 12.22
C VAL A 94 -1.69 17.04 10.91
N VAL A 95 -3.00 16.88 10.96
CA VAL A 95 -3.87 16.93 9.78
C VAL A 95 -3.87 18.36 9.22
N PRO A 96 -3.54 18.56 7.92
CA PRO A 96 -3.52 19.88 7.29
C PRO A 96 -4.93 20.49 7.14
N ASP A 97 -5.03 21.84 7.08
CA ASP A 97 -6.29 22.57 7.00
C ASP A 97 -7.11 22.29 5.73
N ASN A 98 -6.46 21.83 4.66
CA ASN A 98 -7.14 21.43 3.43
C ASN A 98 -7.76 20.01 3.50
N VAL A 99 -7.63 19.29 4.62
CA VAL A 99 -8.41 18.10 4.95
C VAL A 99 -9.65 18.54 5.72
N ILE A 100 -10.79 18.63 5.05
CA ILE A 100 -12.02 19.13 5.65
C ILE A 100 -12.71 18.13 6.58
N ALA A 101 -12.48 16.82 6.39
CA ALA A 101 -13.00 15.78 7.26
C ALA A 101 -12.18 14.51 7.22
N VAL A 102 -12.22 13.77 8.34
CA VAL A 102 -11.70 12.39 8.46
C VAL A 102 -12.84 11.53 8.98
N THR A 103 -13.24 10.52 8.19
CA THR A 103 -14.26 9.54 8.56
C THR A 103 -13.60 8.21 8.91
N ASP A 104 -13.81 7.73 10.12
CA ASP A 104 -13.33 6.43 10.56
C ASP A 104 -14.34 5.34 10.17
N VAL A 105 -13.85 4.29 9.52
CA VAL A 105 -14.61 3.09 9.15
C VAL A 105 -13.99 1.88 9.82
N ILE A 106 -14.80 1.16 10.59
CA ILE A 106 -14.36 -0.05 11.29
C ILE A 106 -14.93 -1.26 10.57
N ILE A 107 -14.07 -2.04 9.91
CA ILE A 107 -14.51 -3.16 9.08
C ILE A 107 -15.06 -4.36 9.88
N ASP A 108 -14.79 -4.43 11.16
CA ASP A 108 -15.37 -5.44 12.06
C ASP A 108 -16.71 -5.00 12.68
N LEU A 109 -17.18 -3.80 12.36
CA LEU A 109 -18.48 -3.30 12.77
C LEU A 109 -19.39 -3.15 11.55
N CYS A 110 -20.44 -3.98 11.48
CA CYS A 110 -21.47 -3.80 10.48
C CYS A 110 -22.83 -3.54 11.14
N ALA A 111 -23.69 -2.80 10.43
CA ALA A 111 -25.03 -2.51 10.91
C ALA A 111 -25.85 -3.81 11.08
N ALA A 112 -26.64 -3.88 12.14
CA ALA A 112 -27.55 -5.01 12.36
C ALA A 112 -28.52 -5.19 11.16
N GLY A 113 -28.93 -4.09 10.55
CA GLY A 113 -29.87 -4.10 9.45
C GLY A 113 -31.31 -4.44 9.87
N ARG A 114 -32.18 -4.61 8.90
CA ARG A 114 -33.57 -5.00 9.10
C ARG A 114 -33.65 -6.44 9.62
N THR A 115 -34.49 -6.68 10.65
CA THR A 115 -34.80 -8.03 11.15
C THR A 115 -35.48 -8.86 10.05
N PRO A 116 -34.96 -10.06 9.74
CA PRO A 116 -35.52 -10.90 8.70
C PRO A 116 -36.86 -11.53 9.09
N THR A 117 -37.69 -11.80 8.11
CA THR A 117 -38.94 -12.55 8.22
C THR A 117 -38.82 -13.89 7.49
N ALA A 118 -39.77 -14.79 7.68
CA ALA A 118 -39.78 -16.09 6.97
C ALA A 118 -39.84 -15.94 5.43
N ARG A 119 -40.42 -14.84 4.93
CA ARG A 119 -40.50 -14.53 3.49
C ARG A 119 -39.17 -14.13 2.88
N ASP A 120 -38.19 -13.75 3.69
CA ASP A 120 -36.89 -13.26 3.24
C ASP A 120 -35.89 -14.38 2.95
N ALA A 121 -36.22 -15.63 3.23
CA ALA A 121 -35.29 -16.76 3.15
C ALA A 121 -34.56 -16.90 1.82
N GLN A 122 -35.25 -16.68 0.70
CA GLN A 122 -34.64 -16.75 -0.64
C GLN A 122 -33.65 -15.61 -0.86
N CYS A 123 -34.01 -14.39 -0.46
CA CYS A 123 -33.13 -13.21 -0.58
C CYS A 123 -31.90 -13.34 0.32
N ILE A 124 -32.06 -13.86 1.56
CA ILE A 124 -30.93 -14.12 2.47
C ILE A 124 -29.98 -15.16 1.86
N SER A 125 -30.53 -16.31 1.39
CA SER A 125 -29.70 -17.33 0.75
C SER A 125 -28.95 -16.79 -0.48
N ARG A 126 -29.58 -15.90 -1.27
CA ARG A 126 -28.91 -15.21 -2.39
C ARG A 126 -27.79 -14.29 -1.88
N GLY A 127 -28.04 -13.48 -0.86
CA GLY A 127 -27.04 -12.56 -0.28
C GLY A 127 -25.81 -13.31 0.25
N VAL A 128 -26.01 -14.43 0.96
CA VAL A 128 -24.91 -15.28 1.44
C VAL A 128 -24.11 -15.87 0.28
N ARG A 129 -24.77 -16.37 -0.76
CA ARG A 129 -24.08 -16.87 -1.97
C ARG A 129 -23.28 -15.76 -2.68
N LEU A 130 -23.82 -14.56 -2.78
CA LEU A 130 -23.09 -13.42 -3.37
C LEU A 130 -21.82 -13.09 -2.57
N MET A 131 -21.90 -13.02 -1.24
CA MET A 131 -20.73 -12.84 -0.39
C MET A 131 -19.72 -13.98 -0.56
N GLN A 132 -20.17 -15.22 -0.62
CA GLN A 132 -19.33 -16.39 -0.85
C GLN A 132 -18.61 -16.31 -2.18
N THR A 133 -19.31 -15.93 -3.26
CA THR A 133 -18.70 -15.75 -4.61
C THR A 133 -17.63 -14.66 -4.58
N VAL A 134 -17.89 -13.53 -3.91
CA VAL A 134 -16.90 -12.47 -3.71
C VAL A 134 -15.68 -12.99 -2.95
N ILE A 135 -15.85 -13.78 -1.90
CA ILE A 135 -14.76 -14.31 -1.07
C ILE A 135 -13.98 -15.42 -1.80
N SER A 136 -14.59 -16.16 -2.73
CA SER A 136 -13.98 -17.33 -3.38
C SER A 136 -13.00 -17.02 -4.53
N GLY A 137 -12.76 -15.76 -4.88
CA GLY A 137 -11.72 -15.35 -5.84
C GLY A 137 -12.20 -15.00 -7.25
N ASN A 138 -13.45 -15.29 -7.61
CA ASN A 138 -14.05 -14.98 -8.91
C ASN A 138 -15.33 -14.14 -8.75
N PRO A 139 -15.20 -12.84 -8.44
CA PRO A 139 -16.35 -12.04 -8.02
C PRO A 139 -17.36 -11.77 -9.15
N GLY A 140 -16.96 -11.73 -10.42
CA GLY A 140 -17.85 -11.34 -11.52
C GLY A 140 -18.61 -10.05 -11.19
N THR A 141 -19.95 -10.07 -11.28
CA THR A 141 -20.84 -8.98 -10.87
C THR A 141 -21.38 -9.12 -9.43
N SER A 142 -20.94 -10.14 -8.69
CA SER A 142 -21.55 -10.49 -7.39
C SER A 142 -21.39 -9.39 -6.34
N PHE A 143 -20.34 -8.58 -6.43
CA PHE A 143 -20.16 -7.43 -5.53
C PHE A 143 -21.22 -6.35 -5.78
N GLN A 144 -21.47 -6.01 -7.04
CA GLN A 144 -22.51 -5.04 -7.44
C GLN A 144 -23.91 -5.56 -7.06
N GLU A 145 -24.17 -6.84 -7.30
CA GLU A 145 -25.44 -7.47 -6.92
C GLU A 145 -25.64 -7.50 -5.40
N LEU A 146 -24.57 -7.70 -4.62
CA LEU A 146 -24.62 -7.61 -3.16
C LEU A 146 -24.97 -6.18 -2.70
N ILE A 147 -24.37 -5.16 -3.31
CA ILE A 147 -24.69 -3.76 -3.03
C ILE A 147 -26.19 -3.51 -3.28
N GLU A 148 -26.70 -3.92 -4.44
CA GLU A 148 -28.11 -3.74 -4.78
C GLU A 148 -29.04 -4.48 -3.79
N LEU A 149 -28.73 -5.73 -3.46
CA LEU A 149 -29.50 -6.52 -2.50
C LEU A 149 -29.55 -5.84 -1.13
N VAL A 150 -28.41 -5.40 -0.59
CA VAL A 150 -28.34 -4.74 0.72
C VAL A 150 -29.13 -3.42 0.70
N ARG A 151 -29.00 -2.63 -0.35
CA ARG A 151 -29.72 -1.33 -0.51
C ARG A 151 -31.23 -1.51 -0.63
N GLN A 152 -31.68 -2.50 -1.39
CA GLN A 152 -33.11 -2.77 -1.62
C GLN A 152 -33.79 -3.37 -0.40
N THR A 153 -33.10 -4.26 0.32
CA THR A 153 -33.69 -5.01 1.44
C THR A 153 -33.46 -4.38 2.81
N GLY A 154 -32.42 -3.57 2.97
CA GLY A 154 -31.94 -3.10 4.26
C GLY A 154 -31.34 -4.20 5.13
N PHE A 155 -30.91 -5.32 4.52
CA PHE A 155 -30.28 -6.42 5.24
C PHE A 155 -28.88 -6.05 5.71
N GLY A 156 -28.57 -6.47 6.93
CA GLY A 156 -27.26 -6.36 7.55
C GLY A 156 -26.89 -7.67 8.26
N GLN A 157 -26.16 -7.54 9.35
CA GLN A 157 -25.67 -8.68 10.12
C GLN A 157 -26.80 -9.63 10.55
N ALA A 158 -27.90 -9.10 11.08
CA ALA A 158 -29.02 -9.92 11.59
C ALA A 158 -29.59 -10.88 10.54
N ALA A 159 -29.69 -10.43 9.29
CA ALA A 159 -30.25 -11.25 8.21
C ALA A 159 -29.17 -12.15 7.57
N LEU A 160 -28.02 -11.58 7.20
CA LEU A 160 -27.03 -12.22 6.33
C LEU A 160 -25.96 -13.02 7.07
N LEU A 161 -25.82 -12.85 8.40
CA LEU A 161 -24.82 -13.58 9.20
C LEU A 161 -25.43 -14.35 10.37
N ASP A 162 -26.47 -13.81 11.04
CA ASP A 162 -26.97 -14.35 12.31
C ASP A 162 -28.29 -15.14 12.16
N SER A 163 -28.92 -15.11 10.97
CA SER A 163 -30.15 -15.86 10.74
C SER A 163 -29.87 -17.35 10.53
N ARG A 164 -30.88 -18.20 10.88
CA ARG A 164 -30.79 -19.64 10.60
C ARG A 164 -30.59 -19.98 9.13
N VAL A 165 -31.15 -19.16 8.23
CA VAL A 165 -30.99 -19.33 6.79
C VAL A 165 -29.55 -19.04 6.37
N ALA A 166 -28.94 -18.00 6.93
CA ALA A 166 -27.53 -17.68 6.68
C ALA A 166 -26.60 -18.78 7.20
N TRP A 167 -26.89 -19.34 8.39
CA TRP A 167 -26.16 -20.47 8.93
C TRP A 167 -26.17 -21.67 7.98
N THR A 168 -27.36 -22.10 7.54
CA THR A 168 -27.49 -23.25 6.61
C THR A 168 -26.76 -23.00 5.27
N ALA A 169 -26.76 -21.75 4.80
CA ALA A 169 -26.02 -21.40 3.57
C ALA A 169 -24.49 -21.43 3.79
N MET A 170 -24.01 -21.02 4.96
CA MET A 170 -22.60 -21.11 5.36
C MET A 170 -22.16 -22.57 5.53
N GLU A 171 -22.98 -23.44 6.15
CA GLU A 171 -22.68 -24.88 6.27
C GLU A 171 -22.48 -25.55 4.91
N ARG A 172 -23.30 -25.20 3.90
CA ARG A 172 -23.09 -25.65 2.52
C ARG A 172 -21.76 -25.18 1.97
N ALA A 173 -21.45 -23.88 2.16
CA ALA A 173 -20.19 -23.31 1.72
C ALA A 173 -18.99 -24.05 2.33
N TYR A 174 -19.05 -24.38 3.62
CA TYR A 174 -18.04 -25.18 4.29
C TYR A 174 -17.88 -26.55 3.63
N SER A 175 -18.99 -27.29 3.45
CA SER A 175 -18.97 -28.64 2.87
C SER A 175 -18.43 -28.66 1.42
N GLU A 176 -18.62 -27.57 0.67
CA GLU A 176 -18.13 -27.45 -0.71
C GLU A 176 -16.68 -26.97 -0.79
N LEU A 177 -16.25 -26.11 0.12
CA LEU A 177 -15.00 -25.39 0.01
C LEU A 177 -13.88 -25.93 0.90
N LEU A 178 -14.20 -26.52 2.04
CA LEU A 178 -13.22 -27.00 3.02
C LEU A 178 -13.75 -28.24 3.78
N PRO A 179 -14.18 -29.32 3.08
CA PRO A 179 -14.84 -30.45 3.71
C PRO A 179 -13.97 -31.16 4.76
N ASP A 180 -12.66 -31.17 4.57
CA ASP A 180 -11.69 -31.84 5.44
C ASP A 180 -11.01 -30.91 6.45
N GLY A 181 -11.37 -29.63 6.45
CA GLY A 181 -10.77 -28.64 7.36
C GLY A 181 -11.58 -28.42 8.63
N PRO A 182 -11.02 -27.73 9.64
CA PRO A 182 -11.73 -27.39 10.87
C PRO A 182 -12.90 -26.44 10.60
N LEU A 183 -14.13 -26.86 10.92
CA LEU A 183 -15.33 -26.03 10.76
C LEU A 183 -15.22 -24.69 11.51
N LEU A 184 -14.64 -24.69 12.70
CA LEU A 184 -14.55 -23.50 13.54
C LEU A 184 -13.66 -22.43 12.89
N ASP A 185 -12.52 -22.81 12.32
CA ASP A 185 -11.59 -21.91 11.65
C ASP A 185 -12.19 -21.36 10.35
N PHE A 186 -12.89 -22.23 9.60
CA PHE A 186 -13.65 -21.80 8.43
C PHE A 186 -14.74 -20.80 8.82
N PHE A 187 -15.54 -21.10 9.86
CA PHE A 187 -16.62 -20.24 10.33
C PHE A 187 -16.12 -18.83 10.70
N TRP A 188 -15.05 -18.72 11.50
CA TRP A 188 -14.53 -17.41 11.92
C TRP A 188 -13.92 -16.64 10.77
N SER A 189 -13.19 -17.31 9.86
CA SER A 189 -12.64 -16.69 8.67
C SER A 189 -13.73 -16.19 7.72
N TRP A 190 -14.72 -17.04 7.44
CA TRP A 190 -15.87 -16.67 6.61
C TRP A 190 -16.66 -15.51 7.25
N ARG A 191 -16.94 -15.60 8.54
CA ARG A 191 -17.68 -14.58 9.26
C ARG A 191 -16.97 -13.23 9.27
N PHE A 192 -15.66 -13.21 9.47
CA PHE A 192 -14.87 -11.98 9.41
C PHE A 192 -14.92 -11.35 8.02
N LEU A 193 -14.65 -12.11 6.96
CA LEU A 193 -14.69 -11.61 5.58
C LEU A 193 -16.08 -11.13 5.18
N ALA A 194 -17.14 -11.86 5.55
CA ALA A 194 -18.51 -11.48 5.25
C ALA A 194 -18.93 -10.21 6.01
N ARG A 195 -18.56 -10.06 7.30
CA ARG A 195 -18.79 -8.82 8.08
C ARG A 195 -18.08 -7.64 7.43
N SER A 196 -16.82 -7.83 7.04
CA SER A 196 -16.04 -6.78 6.39
C SER A 196 -16.68 -6.32 5.08
N LEU A 197 -17.19 -7.23 4.25
CA LEU A 197 -17.96 -6.88 3.04
C LEU A 197 -19.22 -6.07 3.38
N LEU A 198 -19.97 -6.46 4.43
CA LEU A 198 -21.14 -5.70 4.87
C LEU A 198 -20.77 -4.32 5.41
N ALA A 199 -19.66 -4.19 6.13
CA ALA A 199 -19.15 -2.89 6.57
C ALA A 199 -18.79 -1.99 5.38
N VAL A 200 -18.12 -2.53 4.37
CA VAL A 200 -17.78 -1.81 3.13
C VAL A 200 -19.02 -1.26 2.43
N VAL A 201 -20.02 -2.11 2.18
CA VAL A 201 -21.23 -1.69 1.43
C VAL A 201 -22.20 -0.81 2.25
N ASN A 202 -21.93 -0.60 3.53
CA ASN A 202 -22.62 0.32 4.41
C ASN A 202 -21.78 1.53 4.82
N THR A 203 -20.57 1.70 4.24
CA THR A 203 -19.70 2.84 4.51
C THR A 203 -20.42 4.14 4.13
N PRO A 204 -20.49 5.14 5.03
CA PRO A 204 -21.01 6.46 4.69
C PRO A 204 -20.07 7.13 3.69
N LEU A 205 -20.62 7.56 2.56
CA LEU A 205 -19.85 8.15 1.47
C LEU A 205 -19.97 9.67 1.48
N PRO A 206 -18.85 10.43 1.47
CA PRO A 206 -18.87 11.85 1.17
C PRO A 206 -19.21 12.08 -0.31
N ASN A 207 -19.37 13.35 -0.70
CA ASN A 207 -19.62 13.74 -2.08
C ASN A 207 -18.38 14.46 -2.69
N PRO A 208 -17.28 13.74 -3.02
CA PRO A 208 -16.11 14.34 -3.67
C PRO A 208 -16.31 14.42 -5.18
N ARG A 209 -15.41 15.13 -5.87
CA ARG A 209 -15.27 15.03 -7.33
C ARG A 209 -14.67 13.70 -7.77
N VAL A 210 -13.69 13.18 -7.00
CA VAL A 210 -12.95 11.95 -7.29
C VAL A 210 -12.73 11.15 -6.01
N PHE A 211 -12.92 9.83 -6.07
CA PHE A 211 -12.48 8.91 -5.04
C PHE A 211 -11.09 8.34 -5.39
N HIS A 212 -10.21 8.22 -4.40
CA HIS A 212 -8.87 7.68 -4.60
C HIS A 212 -8.49 6.75 -3.45
N ALA A 213 -8.49 5.45 -3.70
CA ALA A 213 -8.02 4.43 -2.76
C ALA A 213 -6.53 4.18 -2.93
N VAL A 214 -5.82 4.00 -1.81
CA VAL A 214 -4.34 3.81 -1.81
C VAL A 214 -3.90 2.35 -1.66
N SER A 215 -4.84 1.43 -1.83
CA SER A 215 -4.61 -0.03 -1.96
C SER A 215 -5.82 -0.71 -2.60
N THR A 216 -5.66 -1.95 -3.04
CA THR A 216 -6.75 -2.79 -3.60
C THR A 216 -7.47 -3.64 -2.56
N GLY A 217 -7.09 -3.55 -1.27
CA GLY A 217 -7.75 -4.23 -0.16
C GLY A 217 -9.12 -3.65 0.19
N TYR A 218 -9.38 -3.48 1.46
CA TYR A 218 -10.65 -2.86 1.91
C TYR A 218 -10.79 -1.42 1.43
N ALA A 219 -9.70 -0.66 1.33
CA ALA A 219 -9.74 0.69 0.76
C ALA A 219 -10.21 0.65 -0.70
N GLY A 220 -9.69 -0.30 -1.49
CA GLY A 220 -10.11 -0.52 -2.86
C GLY A 220 -11.57 -0.93 -2.98
N LEU A 221 -12.06 -1.80 -2.08
CA LEU A 221 -13.49 -2.18 -2.06
C LEU A 221 -14.40 -0.99 -1.72
N VAL A 222 -14.03 -0.13 -0.77
CA VAL A 222 -14.78 1.09 -0.46
C VAL A 222 -14.79 2.04 -1.67
N GLY A 223 -13.66 2.19 -2.38
CA GLY A 223 -13.59 2.94 -3.62
C GLY A 223 -14.48 2.37 -4.73
N ALA A 224 -14.47 1.05 -4.89
CA ALA A 224 -15.33 0.33 -5.85
C ALA A 224 -16.83 0.48 -5.50
N TYR A 225 -17.18 0.38 -4.22
CA TYR A 225 -18.53 0.66 -3.71
C TYR A 225 -18.95 2.11 -4.01
N ALA A 226 -18.08 3.06 -3.69
CA ALA A 226 -18.33 4.48 -3.95
C ALA A 226 -18.55 4.76 -5.44
N LYS A 227 -17.69 4.23 -6.33
CA LYS A 227 -17.86 4.32 -7.79
C LYS A 227 -19.19 3.77 -8.24
N TYR A 228 -19.56 2.57 -7.76
CA TYR A 228 -20.80 1.93 -8.19
C TYR A 228 -22.04 2.72 -7.79
N VAL A 229 -22.07 3.25 -6.55
CA VAL A 229 -23.23 3.95 -5.98
C VAL A 229 -23.33 5.39 -6.48
N THR A 230 -22.23 6.13 -6.49
CA THR A 230 -22.21 7.57 -6.77
C THR A 230 -21.95 7.90 -8.23
N LYS A 231 -21.46 6.95 -9.01
CA LYS A 231 -20.96 7.11 -10.39
C LYS A 231 -19.79 8.10 -10.53
N ARG A 232 -19.25 8.60 -9.41
CA ARG A 232 -18.07 9.47 -9.41
C ARG A 232 -16.82 8.70 -9.85
N PRO A 233 -15.84 9.38 -10.47
CA PRO A 233 -14.57 8.77 -10.83
C PRO A 233 -13.84 8.15 -9.64
N TYR A 234 -13.16 7.03 -9.91
CA TYR A 234 -12.43 6.27 -8.91
C TYR A 234 -11.04 5.89 -9.40
N ILE A 235 -10.03 6.23 -8.60
CA ILE A 235 -8.62 5.89 -8.80
C ILE A 235 -8.21 4.88 -7.74
N VAL A 236 -7.41 3.89 -8.12
CA VAL A 236 -6.69 3.04 -7.17
C VAL A 236 -5.19 3.16 -7.38
N THR A 237 -4.44 3.44 -6.31
CA THR A 237 -2.97 3.46 -6.29
C THR A 237 -2.45 2.30 -5.46
N GLU A 238 -1.54 1.51 -6.01
CA GLU A 238 -0.82 0.47 -5.27
C GLU A 238 0.65 0.85 -5.13
N HIS A 239 1.08 1.11 -3.90
CA HIS A 239 2.48 1.35 -3.56
C HIS A 239 3.29 0.05 -3.54
N GLY A 240 2.73 -1.01 -3.00
CA GLY A 240 3.13 -2.40 -3.13
C GLY A 240 1.97 -3.21 -3.70
N ILE A 241 2.21 -4.41 -4.17
CA ILE A 241 1.15 -5.29 -4.68
C ILE A 241 0.45 -5.96 -3.49
N TYR A 242 -0.78 -5.54 -3.23
CA TYR A 242 -1.56 -5.97 -2.06
C TYR A 242 -1.65 -7.49 -1.91
N THR A 243 -1.91 -8.21 -3.00
CA THR A 243 -1.99 -9.68 -2.99
C THR A 243 -0.67 -10.35 -2.62
N ASN A 244 0.47 -9.77 -3.02
CA ASN A 244 1.80 -10.26 -2.64
C ASN A 244 2.10 -9.99 -1.18
N GLU A 245 1.78 -8.81 -0.67
CA GLU A 245 1.94 -8.46 0.75
C GLU A 245 1.10 -9.40 1.64
N ARG A 246 -0.16 -9.62 1.29
CA ARG A 246 -1.03 -10.56 2.00
C ARG A 246 -0.53 -12.00 1.92
N ARG A 247 0.04 -12.43 0.80
CA ARG A 247 0.62 -13.77 0.68
C ARG A 247 1.81 -13.97 1.63
N ILE A 248 2.70 -12.98 1.72
CA ILE A 248 3.84 -13.03 2.64
C ILE A 248 3.34 -13.05 4.10
N GLU A 249 2.42 -12.17 4.48
CA GLU A 249 1.87 -12.13 5.84
C GLU A 249 1.18 -13.44 6.22
N LEU A 250 0.36 -14.00 5.32
CA LEU A 250 -0.31 -15.27 5.57
C LEU A 250 0.67 -16.44 5.63
N SER A 251 1.84 -16.36 4.98
CA SER A 251 2.85 -17.44 5.02
C SER A 251 3.50 -17.58 6.39
N VAL A 252 3.55 -16.50 7.17
CA VAL A 252 4.14 -16.45 8.53
C VAL A 252 3.09 -16.36 9.63
N ALA A 253 1.80 -16.47 9.29
CA ALA A 253 0.70 -16.33 10.24
C ALA A 253 0.50 -17.60 11.08
N ASP A 254 0.82 -17.54 12.37
CA ASP A 254 0.69 -18.67 13.32
C ASP A 254 -0.76 -19.01 13.68
N TRP A 255 -1.70 -18.09 13.46
CA TRP A 255 -3.12 -18.28 13.79
C TRP A 255 -3.89 -19.11 12.74
N ILE A 256 -3.29 -19.35 11.57
CA ILE A 256 -3.83 -20.27 10.57
C ILE A 256 -3.20 -21.64 10.81
N PHE A 257 -3.93 -22.53 11.45
CA PHE A 257 -3.48 -23.89 11.64
C PHE A 257 -3.36 -24.60 10.30
N ASP A 258 -2.15 -25.09 9.99
CA ASP A 258 -1.85 -25.92 8.82
C ASP A 258 -1.38 -27.28 9.33
N PRO A 259 -2.24 -28.32 9.31
CA PRO A 259 -1.88 -29.66 9.82
C PRO A 259 -0.73 -30.29 9.05
N ASP A 260 -0.46 -29.86 7.83
CA ASP A 260 0.59 -30.40 6.96
C ASP A 260 1.93 -29.65 7.06
N ALA A 261 2.02 -28.59 7.88
CA ALA A 261 3.28 -27.84 8.06
C ALA A 261 4.42 -28.70 8.62
N SER A 262 4.14 -29.91 9.11
CA SER A 262 5.11 -30.86 9.69
C SER A 262 5.48 -32.04 8.81
N GLY A 263 4.97 -32.17 7.57
CA GLY A 263 5.23 -33.36 6.74
C GLY A 263 5.25 -33.08 5.22
N PHE A 264 6.17 -33.78 4.55
CA PHE A 264 6.21 -33.87 3.09
C PHE A 264 5.05 -34.74 2.61
N THR A 265 3.92 -34.17 2.23
CA THR A 265 2.85 -34.90 1.52
C THR A 265 3.03 -34.74 0.02
N VAL A 266 3.33 -35.84 -0.66
CA VAL A 266 3.30 -35.96 -2.12
C VAL A 266 1.89 -36.42 -2.50
N GLY A 267 1.02 -35.48 -2.89
CA GLY A 267 -0.37 -35.76 -3.27
C GLY A 267 -1.19 -34.48 -3.44
N ASP A 268 -2.41 -34.57 -3.96
CA ASP A 268 -3.36 -33.47 -4.05
C ASP A 268 -3.59 -32.87 -2.66
N THR A 269 -2.97 -31.71 -2.40
CA THR A 269 -3.06 -31.03 -1.11
C THR A 269 -4.49 -30.50 -0.94
N PRO A 270 -5.19 -30.84 0.17
CA PRO A 270 -6.53 -30.30 0.43
C PRO A 270 -6.51 -28.78 0.40
N ALA A 271 -7.59 -28.15 -0.06
CA ALA A 271 -7.70 -26.70 -0.09
C ALA A 271 -7.50 -26.12 1.31
N LYS A 272 -6.41 -25.39 1.51
CA LYS A 272 -6.05 -24.85 2.82
C LYS A 272 -6.82 -23.57 3.11
N LEU A 273 -7.11 -23.30 4.37
CA LEU A 273 -7.76 -22.06 4.80
C LEU A 273 -6.99 -20.82 4.34
N ARG A 274 -5.66 -20.90 4.33
CA ARG A 274 -4.76 -19.87 3.78
C ARG A 274 -5.07 -19.52 2.32
N ASP A 275 -5.34 -20.52 1.48
CA ASP A 275 -5.67 -20.31 0.07
C ASP A 275 -7.01 -19.58 -0.09
N ARG A 276 -7.96 -19.78 0.84
CA ARG A 276 -9.24 -19.06 0.86
C ARG A 276 -9.05 -17.59 1.19
N TRP A 277 -8.19 -17.26 2.13
CA TRP A 277 -7.83 -15.87 2.41
C TRP A 277 -7.17 -15.19 1.22
N LEU A 278 -6.22 -15.87 0.57
CA LEU A 278 -5.57 -15.36 -0.65
C LEU A 278 -6.54 -15.17 -1.80
N ALA A 279 -7.48 -16.11 -1.99
CA ALA A 279 -8.54 -15.99 -2.98
C ALA A 279 -9.43 -14.77 -2.71
N ALA A 280 -9.80 -14.51 -1.46
CA ALA A 280 -10.58 -13.34 -1.07
C ALA A 280 -9.83 -12.03 -1.39
N PHE A 281 -8.56 -11.92 -1.00
CA PHE A 281 -7.76 -10.72 -1.27
C PHE A 281 -7.53 -10.49 -2.77
N ARG A 282 -7.32 -11.56 -3.55
CA ARG A 282 -7.26 -11.47 -5.01
C ARG A 282 -8.58 -11.02 -5.62
N SER A 283 -9.71 -11.47 -5.07
CA SER A 283 -11.03 -11.01 -5.46
C SER A 283 -11.21 -9.50 -5.21
N PHE A 284 -10.75 -9.01 -4.05
CA PHE A 284 -10.81 -7.58 -3.71
C PHE A 284 -10.03 -6.72 -4.71
N SER A 285 -8.82 -7.18 -5.08
CA SER A 285 -8.02 -6.51 -6.12
C SER A 285 -8.75 -6.51 -7.47
N ARG A 286 -9.32 -7.63 -7.90
CA ARG A 286 -10.09 -7.74 -9.15
C ARG A 286 -11.29 -6.81 -9.19
N ILE A 287 -12.06 -6.70 -8.09
CA ILE A 287 -13.19 -5.77 -7.97
C ILE A 287 -12.70 -4.33 -8.09
N SER A 288 -11.62 -3.99 -7.38
CA SER A 288 -11.03 -2.64 -7.39
C SER A 288 -10.57 -2.25 -8.80
N TYR A 289 -9.86 -3.14 -9.51
CA TYR A 289 -9.40 -2.91 -10.88
C TYR A 289 -10.55 -2.81 -11.88
N ALA A 290 -11.56 -3.68 -11.75
CA ALA A 290 -12.71 -3.68 -12.66
C ALA A 290 -13.49 -2.36 -12.59
N LEU A 291 -13.71 -1.83 -11.39
CA LEU A 291 -14.54 -0.65 -11.15
C LEU A 291 -13.75 0.67 -11.14
N SER A 292 -12.42 0.67 -11.00
CA SER A 292 -11.63 1.89 -11.12
C SER A 292 -11.63 2.44 -12.55
N ASP A 293 -11.49 3.75 -12.69
CA ASP A 293 -11.27 4.42 -13.99
C ASP A 293 -9.77 4.42 -14.35
N VAL A 294 -8.91 4.58 -13.33
CA VAL A 294 -7.45 4.57 -13.47
C VAL A 294 -6.82 3.76 -12.34
N ILE A 295 -5.78 3.02 -12.68
CA ILE A 295 -4.96 2.24 -11.78
C ILE A 295 -3.55 2.81 -11.85
N THR A 296 -2.97 3.22 -10.71
CA THR A 296 -1.62 3.75 -10.68
C THR A 296 -0.69 2.90 -9.82
N THR A 297 0.58 2.91 -10.17
CA THR A 297 1.68 2.36 -9.37
C THR A 297 2.93 3.20 -9.58
N GLN A 298 3.98 2.98 -8.76
CA GLN A 298 5.17 3.79 -8.76
C GLN A 298 6.19 3.41 -9.84
N TYR A 299 6.18 2.17 -10.33
CA TYR A 299 7.17 1.65 -11.28
C TYR A 299 6.59 0.55 -12.19
N ARG A 300 7.28 0.29 -13.31
CA ARG A 300 6.77 -0.57 -14.39
C ARG A 300 6.58 -2.02 -14.01
N ALA A 301 7.53 -2.59 -13.26
CA ALA A 301 7.45 -4.01 -12.91
C ALA A 301 6.18 -4.36 -12.08
N ASN A 302 5.65 -3.43 -11.28
CA ASN A 302 4.38 -3.63 -10.59
C ASN A 302 3.20 -3.84 -11.54
N GLN A 303 3.23 -3.26 -12.74
CA GLN A 303 2.14 -3.42 -13.69
C GLN A 303 2.00 -4.86 -14.20
N GLU A 304 3.07 -5.65 -14.19
CA GLU A 304 3.01 -7.07 -14.55
C GLU A 304 2.21 -7.85 -13.52
N TYR A 305 2.45 -7.60 -12.24
CA TYR A 305 1.66 -8.19 -11.15
C TYR A 305 0.21 -7.72 -11.20
N GLN A 306 -0.03 -6.42 -11.41
CA GLN A 306 -1.38 -5.89 -11.56
C GLN A 306 -2.15 -6.56 -12.73
N ARG A 307 -1.50 -6.77 -13.88
CA ARG A 307 -2.09 -7.50 -15.02
C ARG A 307 -2.38 -8.95 -14.68
N SER A 308 -1.46 -9.63 -13.99
CA SER A 308 -1.66 -11.02 -13.57
C SER A 308 -2.82 -11.19 -12.59
N ASP A 309 -3.08 -10.17 -11.77
CA ASP A 309 -4.21 -10.10 -10.85
C ASP A 309 -5.50 -9.60 -11.51
N GLY A 310 -5.46 -9.24 -12.80
CA GLY A 310 -6.63 -8.92 -13.61
C GLY A 310 -6.84 -7.44 -13.91
N ALA A 311 -5.84 -6.58 -13.70
CA ALA A 311 -5.94 -5.16 -14.07
C ALA A 311 -5.95 -4.97 -15.60
N PRO A 312 -6.93 -4.23 -16.17
CA PRO A 312 -6.95 -3.93 -17.58
C PRO A 312 -5.79 -3.01 -17.98
N ALA A 313 -5.00 -3.40 -19.00
CA ALA A 313 -3.80 -2.67 -19.40
C ALA A 313 -4.03 -1.19 -19.74
N HIS A 314 -5.19 -0.85 -20.35
CA HIS A 314 -5.52 0.52 -20.73
C HIS A 314 -5.78 1.47 -19.54
N LYS A 315 -6.01 0.93 -18.32
CA LYS A 315 -6.21 1.71 -17.10
C LYS A 315 -4.90 1.97 -16.35
N LEU A 316 -3.83 1.24 -16.68
CA LEU A 316 -2.57 1.28 -15.94
C LEU A 316 -1.78 2.54 -16.25
N ARG A 317 -1.36 3.27 -15.21
CA ARG A 317 -0.48 4.45 -15.31
C ARG A 317 0.63 4.35 -14.27
N ILE A 318 1.77 4.99 -14.54
CA ILE A 318 2.89 5.08 -13.60
C ILE A 318 2.95 6.50 -13.07
N ILE A 319 2.90 6.64 -11.75
CA ILE A 319 3.16 7.89 -11.04
C ILE A 319 4.12 7.56 -9.89
N PRO A 320 5.42 7.89 -10.00
CA PRO A 320 6.42 7.53 -9.01
C PRO A 320 6.21 8.29 -7.69
N ASN A 321 6.88 7.86 -6.62
CA ASN A 321 7.02 8.68 -5.44
C ASN A 321 7.89 9.90 -5.75
N GLY A 322 7.52 11.04 -5.20
CA GLY A 322 8.30 12.26 -5.31
C GLY A 322 9.10 12.53 -4.04
N ILE A 323 10.29 13.11 -4.22
CA ILE A 323 11.09 13.62 -3.11
C ILE A 323 11.38 15.11 -3.26
N ASP A 324 11.77 15.75 -2.16
CA ASP A 324 12.23 17.12 -2.14
C ASP A 324 13.70 17.18 -2.62
N VAL A 325 13.89 17.19 -3.93
CA VAL A 325 15.23 17.20 -4.54
C VAL A 325 16.04 18.42 -4.11
N ASP A 326 15.38 19.57 -3.89
CA ASP A 326 16.05 20.82 -3.53
C ASP A 326 16.68 20.78 -2.14
N ARG A 327 16.11 19.98 -1.22
CA ARG A 327 16.69 19.73 0.11
C ARG A 327 18.10 19.13 0.03
N TYR A 328 18.39 18.37 -1.02
CA TYR A 328 19.66 17.68 -1.23
C TYR A 328 20.58 18.40 -2.20
N ALA A 329 20.10 19.52 -2.78
CA ALA A 329 20.90 20.31 -3.71
C ALA A 329 22.08 20.99 -2.98
N GLY A 330 23.27 20.89 -3.56
CA GLY A 330 24.48 21.51 -3.00
C GLY A 330 25.16 20.71 -1.88
N LEU A 331 24.68 19.55 -1.53
CA LEU A 331 25.41 18.61 -0.70
C LEU A 331 26.54 18.02 -1.59
N GLY A 332 27.66 18.75 -1.63
CA GLY A 332 28.85 18.30 -2.37
C GLY A 332 29.54 17.16 -1.63
N HIS A 333 29.96 16.15 -2.34
CA HIS A 333 30.92 15.17 -1.81
C HIS A 333 32.24 15.91 -1.60
N GLY A 334 32.62 16.15 -0.33
CA GLY A 334 33.78 16.94 0.03
C GLY A 334 35.05 16.44 -0.66
N THR A 335 35.88 17.35 -1.15
CA THR A 335 37.16 17.04 -1.81
C THR A 335 38.30 16.72 -0.82
N ALA A 336 38.03 16.81 0.49
CA ALA A 336 39.03 16.48 1.49
C ALA A 336 39.36 14.98 1.48
N PRO A 337 40.64 14.60 1.60
CA PRO A 337 41.03 13.18 1.71
C PRO A 337 40.31 12.50 2.87
N ARG A 338 39.56 11.45 2.60
CA ARG A 338 38.84 10.66 3.57
C ARG A 338 38.79 9.19 3.13
N PRO A 339 38.58 8.24 4.04
CA PRO A 339 38.39 6.83 3.65
C PRO A 339 37.21 6.67 2.70
N PRO A 340 37.33 5.76 1.69
CA PRO A 340 36.19 5.38 0.86
C PRO A 340 35.01 4.91 1.74
N THR A 341 33.83 5.50 1.55
CA THR A 341 32.70 5.31 2.45
C THR A 341 31.48 4.75 1.72
N VAL A 342 31.03 3.56 2.17
CA VAL A 342 29.78 2.91 1.73
C VAL A 342 28.69 3.19 2.73
N LEU A 343 27.51 3.60 2.26
CA LEU A 343 26.37 3.90 3.12
C LEU A 343 25.25 2.91 2.87
N MET A 344 24.65 2.39 3.93
CA MET A 344 23.39 1.64 3.91
C MET A 344 22.37 2.37 4.78
N ILE A 345 21.20 2.68 4.24
CA ILE A 345 20.10 3.33 4.95
C ILE A 345 18.86 2.44 4.90
N GLY A 346 18.36 2.04 6.06
CA GLY A 346 17.14 1.25 6.18
C GLY A 346 16.99 0.62 7.55
N ARG A 347 15.77 0.17 7.86
CA ARG A 347 15.48 -0.62 9.07
C ARG A 347 16.34 -1.88 9.09
N ILE A 348 16.85 -2.28 10.25
CA ILE A 348 17.65 -3.51 10.35
C ILE A 348 16.69 -4.67 10.61
N VAL A 349 16.20 -5.24 9.50
CA VAL A 349 15.22 -6.33 9.46
C VAL A 349 15.54 -7.29 8.31
N PRO A 350 15.13 -8.57 8.36
CA PRO A 350 15.50 -9.59 7.37
C PRO A 350 15.27 -9.19 5.91
N ILE A 351 14.18 -8.46 5.61
CA ILE A 351 13.86 -8.06 4.23
C ILE A 351 14.87 -7.08 3.64
N LYS A 352 15.64 -6.35 4.48
CA LYS A 352 16.72 -5.44 4.04
C LYS A 352 18.05 -6.14 3.84
N ASP A 353 18.16 -7.36 4.29
CA ASP A 353 19.32 -8.28 4.16
C ASP A 353 20.67 -7.63 4.52
N THR A 354 20.72 -7.09 5.74
CA THR A 354 21.93 -6.50 6.29
C THR A 354 23.06 -7.56 6.42
N HIS A 355 22.73 -8.86 6.50
CA HIS A 355 23.72 -9.94 6.51
C HIS A 355 24.51 -9.98 5.18
N THR A 356 23.83 -9.91 4.03
CA THR A 356 24.51 -9.85 2.71
C THR A 356 25.36 -8.58 2.59
N PHE A 357 24.90 -7.43 3.13
CA PHE A 357 25.71 -6.21 3.15
C PHE A 357 27.00 -6.39 3.97
N ILE A 358 26.93 -6.94 5.18
CA ILE A 358 28.08 -7.19 6.04
C ILE A 358 29.07 -8.14 5.37
N ALA A 359 28.58 -9.25 4.79
CA ALA A 359 29.39 -10.20 4.05
C ALA A 359 30.06 -9.56 2.82
N ALA A 360 29.34 -8.68 2.11
CA ALA A 360 29.92 -7.94 0.98
C ALA A 360 31.02 -6.97 1.43
N VAL A 361 30.83 -6.26 2.57
CA VAL A 361 31.85 -5.36 3.12
C VAL A 361 33.09 -6.13 3.56
N SER A 362 32.96 -7.35 4.10
CA SER A 362 34.10 -8.21 4.40
C SER A 362 34.97 -8.49 3.17
N LEU A 363 34.34 -8.86 2.05
CA LEU A 363 35.04 -9.07 0.77
C LEU A 363 35.57 -7.75 0.17
N LEU A 364 34.84 -6.65 0.34
CA LEU A 364 35.23 -5.34 -0.14
C LEU A 364 36.49 -4.81 0.58
N ALA A 365 36.65 -5.07 1.86
CA ALA A 365 37.81 -4.65 2.64
C ALA A 365 39.12 -5.25 2.13
N GLU A 366 39.07 -6.42 1.46
CA GLU A 366 40.22 -7.01 0.78
C GLU A 366 40.57 -6.29 -0.53
N LEU A 367 39.58 -5.68 -1.21
CA LEU A 367 39.71 -5.01 -2.50
C LEU A 367 40.01 -3.52 -2.37
N VAL A 368 39.44 -2.88 -1.35
CA VAL A 368 39.51 -1.43 -1.12
C VAL A 368 40.04 -1.17 0.28
N PRO A 369 41.37 -0.90 0.45
CA PRO A 369 41.96 -0.64 1.76
C PRO A 369 41.31 0.56 2.46
N ASN A 370 41.16 0.47 3.78
CA ASN A 370 40.58 1.52 4.64
C ASN A 370 39.12 1.89 4.33
N VAL A 371 38.39 1.05 3.62
CA VAL A 371 36.96 1.30 3.40
C VAL A 371 36.20 1.36 4.74
N VAL A 372 35.26 2.31 4.83
CA VAL A 372 34.34 2.45 5.93
C VAL A 372 32.92 2.19 5.45
N ALA A 373 32.16 1.40 6.19
CA ALA A 373 30.75 1.15 5.91
C ALA A 373 29.89 1.67 7.07
N ILE A 374 28.89 2.47 6.73
CA ILE A 374 27.99 3.07 7.71
C ILE A 374 26.58 2.52 7.50
N ILE A 375 25.99 1.97 8.55
CA ILE A 375 24.63 1.45 8.57
C ILE A 375 23.77 2.40 9.42
N ILE A 376 22.73 2.98 8.79
CA ILE A 376 21.80 3.92 9.43
C ILE A 376 20.39 3.32 9.39
N GLY A 377 19.78 3.17 10.55
CA GLY A 377 18.38 2.77 10.66
C GLY A 377 18.02 2.19 12.01
N PRO A 378 16.73 2.11 12.33
CA PRO A 378 16.25 1.57 13.59
C PRO A 378 16.49 0.05 13.68
N GLU A 379 16.75 -0.39 14.92
CA GLU A 379 17.03 -1.79 15.29
C GLU A 379 15.90 -2.39 16.16
N ASP A 380 14.90 -1.59 16.49
CA ASP A 380 13.86 -1.88 17.47
C ASP A 380 12.68 -2.69 16.94
N GLU A 381 12.60 -2.86 15.61
CA GLU A 381 11.54 -3.66 14.97
C GLU A 381 11.83 -5.18 15.03
N ASP A 382 13.09 -5.57 14.86
CA ASP A 382 13.58 -6.94 15.03
C ASP A 382 14.93 -6.97 15.79
N PRO A 383 14.90 -6.86 17.13
CA PRO A 383 16.12 -6.81 17.92
C PRO A 383 16.99 -8.07 17.83
N ALA A 384 16.37 -9.24 17.55
CA ALA A 384 17.10 -10.49 17.43
C ALA A 384 17.95 -10.51 16.14
N TYR A 385 17.35 -10.08 15.02
CA TYR A 385 18.07 -9.94 13.75
C TYR A 385 19.18 -8.88 13.84
N ALA A 386 18.90 -7.74 14.46
CA ALA A 386 19.90 -6.68 14.66
C ALA A 386 21.09 -7.16 15.51
N ALA A 387 20.82 -7.91 16.59
CA ALA A 387 21.88 -8.53 17.41
C ALA A 387 22.69 -9.56 16.59
N GLY A 388 22.05 -10.37 15.74
CA GLY A 388 22.69 -11.27 14.80
C GLY A 388 23.63 -10.55 13.83
N CYS A 389 23.20 -9.40 13.28
CA CYS A 389 24.05 -8.58 12.41
C CYS A 389 25.30 -8.06 13.13
N ARG A 390 25.15 -7.56 14.35
CA ARG A 390 26.32 -7.12 15.17
C ARG A 390 27.24 -8.28 15.51
N GLY A 391 26.67 -9.45 15.84
CA GLY A 391 27.44 -10.68 16.08
C GLY A 391 28.24 -11.11 14.85
N LEU A 392 27.68 -10.99 13.65
CA LEU A 392 28.36 -11.28 12.39
C LEU A 392 29.54 -10.32 12.15
N VAL A 393 29.37 -9.02 12.43
CA VAL A 393 30.47 -8.03 12.35
C VAL A 393 31.62 -8.42 13.27
N ALA A 394 31.35 -8.78 14.52
CA ALA A 394 32.36 -9.21 15.48
C ALA A 394 33.04 -10.52 15.05
N GLN A 395 32.29 -11.50 14.54
CA GLN A 395 32.79 -12.76 14.05
C GLN A 395 33.76 -12.60 12.86
N LEU A 396 33.49 -11.60 11.99
CA LEU A 396 34.33 -11.30 10.83
C LEU A 396 35.45 -10.29 11.13
N GLY A 397 35.55 -9.77 12.36
CA GLY A 397 36.57 -8.79 12.76
C GLY A 397 36.42 -7.44 12.07
N LEU A 398 35.19 -7.00 11.81
CA LEU A 398 34.87 -5.79 11.04
C LEU A 398 34.45 -4.60 11.91
N GLU A 399 34.67 -4.62 13.22
CA GLU A 399 34.24 -3.57 14.16
C GLU A 399 34.88 -2.22 13.86
N SER A 400 36.07 -2.19 13.29
CA SER A 400 36.71 -0.95 12.84
C SER A 400 36.25 -0.47 11.45
N THR A 401 35.62 -1.36 10.67
CA THR A 401 35.19 -1.10 9.29
C THR A 401 33.71 -0.73 9.20
N ILE A 402 32.84 -1.39 10.00
CA ILE A 402 31.38 -1.21 9.97
C ILE A 402 30.90 -0.46 11.19
N GLN A 403 30.15 0.62 10.98
CA GLN A 403 29.56 1.45 12.03
C GLN A 403 28.04 1.40 11.96
N PHE A 404 27.39 0.97 13.06
CA PHE A 404 25.95 1.06 13.24
C PHE A 404 25.61 2.36 13.99
N LEU A 405 24.89 3.25 13.36
CA LEU A 405 24.51 4.55 13.97
C LEU A 405 23.11 4.55 14.57
N GLY A 406 22.35 3.47 14.36
CA GLY A 406 20.95 3.44 14.79
C GLY A 406 20.09 4.46 14.04
N ARG A 407 19.03 4.92 14.67
CA ARG A 407 18.13 5.94 14.11
C ARG A 407 18.77 7.33 14.20
N VAL A 408 19.02 7.96 13.06
CA VAL A 408 19.45 9.36 13.00
C VAL A 408 18.31 10.28 12.56
N PRO A 409 18.20 11.50 13.13
CA PRO A 409 17.13 12.44 12.77
C PRO A 409 17.23 12.97 11.34
N ASP A 410 18.46 13.15 10.84
CA ASP A 410 18.74 13.65 9.49
C ASP A 410 19.92 12.89 8.88
N VAL A 411 19.67 12.26 7.73
CA VAL A 411 20.66 11.48 6.99
C VAL A 411 21.51 12.34 6.03
N THR A 412 21.19 13.61 5.91
CA THR A 412 21.76 14.52 4.91
C THR A 412 23.30 14.64 5.04
N GLU A 413 23.82 14.74 6.26
CA GLU A 413 25.26 14.78 6.52
C GLU A 413 25.98 13.53 6.00
N TYR A 414 25.40 12.36 6.25
CA TYR A 414 25.98 11.08 5.83
C TYR A 414 25.91 10.87 4.32
N LEU A 415 24.82 11.31 3.69
CA LEU A 415 24.68 11.30 2.23
C LEU A 415 25.75 12.17 1.56
N GLY A 416 26.06 13.36 2.12
CA GLY A 416 27.12 14.23 1.61
C GLY A 416 28.55 13.72 1.85
N ARG A 417 28.72 12.74 2.74
CA ARG A 417 30.03 12.15 3.10
C ARG A 417 30.26 10.75 2.55
N ALA A 418 29.25 10.12 1.98
CA ALA A 418 29.39 8.81 1.36
C ALA A 418 29.94 8.91 -0.08
N ASP A 419 30.50 7.82 -0.59
CA ASP A 419 30.96 7.66 -1.97
C ASP A 419 30.02 6.80 -2.81
N VAL A 420 29.27 5.89 -2.14
CA VAL A 420 28.30 5.02 -2.77
C VAL A 420 27.23 4.60 -1.74
N ILE A 421 25.98 4.50 -2.17
CA ILE A 421 24.95 3.84 -1.37
C ILE A 421 24.80 2.38 -1.81
N ALA A 422 24.67 1.46 -0.83
CA ALA A 422 24.41 0.07 -1.07
C ALA A 422 23.03 -0.32 -0.51
N MET A 423 22.29 -1.11 -1.29
CA MET A 423 21.00 -1.68 -0.89
C MET A 423 20.96 -3.15 -1.26
N THR A 424 21.00 -4.00 -0.26
CA THR A 424 21.02 -5.47 -0.42
C THR A 424 19.63 -6.10 -0.21
N SER A 425 18.59 -5.31 -0.19
CA SER A 425 17.21 -5.74 0.11
C SER A 425 16.75 -6.92 -0.75
N ILE A 426 15.99 -7.83 -0.13
CA ILE A 426 15.32 -8.96 -0.81
C ILE A 426 14.06 -8.49 -1.53
N SER A 427 13.40 -7.45 -1.00
CA SER A 427 12.20 -6.87 -1.60
C SER A 427 12.08 -5.38 -1.28
N GLU A 428 11.72 -4.62 -2.28
CA GLU A 428 11.39 -3.19 -2.22
C GLU A 428 10.17 -2.89 -3.11
N ALA A 429 9.52 -1.76 -2.85
CA ALA A 429 8.64 -1.14 -3.84
C ALA A 429 9.42 -0.05 -4.57
N GLN A 430 9.39 1.18 -4.04
CA GLN A 430 10.22 2.29 -4.49
C GLN A 430 10.96 2.88 -3.27
N PRO A 431 12.24 2.56 -3.10
CA PRO A 431 12.99 2.92 -1.89
C PRO A 431 13.31 4.41 -1.85
N ILE A 432 12.73 5.12 -0.88
CA ILE A 432 12.95 6.56 -0.69
C ILE A 432 14.43 6.87 -0.41
N ALA A 433 15.11 6.05 0.38
CA ALA A 433 16.53 6.23 0.68
C ALA A 433 17.41 6.22 -0.60
N LEU A 434 17.05 5.43 -1.61
CA LEU A 434 17.73 5.43 -2.90
C LEU A 434 17.48 6.74 -3.67
N LEU A 435 16.23 7.23 -3.65
CA LEU A 435 15.90 8.51 -4.28
C LEU A 435 16.63 9.68 -3.62
N GLU A 436 16.69 9.68 -2.27
CA GLU A 436 17.41 10.71 -1.48
C GLU A 436 18.91 10.71 -1.77
N ALA A 437 19.54 9.52 -1.77
CA ALA A 437 20.94 9.37 -2.13
C ALA A 437 21.22 9.82 -3.57
N ALA A 438 20.36 9.42 -4.49
CA ALA A 438 20.47 9.84 -5.90
C ALA A 438 20.33 11.36 -6.10
N ALA A 439 19.51 12.02 -5.29
CA ALA A 439 19.35 13.48 -5.34
C ALA A 439 20.63 14.22 -4.94
N THR A 440 21.48 13.62 -4.09
CA THR A 440 22.81 14.20 -3.76
C THR A 440 23.86 13.94 -4.84
N GLY A 441 23.56 13.10 -5.83
CA GLY A 441 24.54 12.66 -6.83
C GLY A 441 25.37 11.47 -6.36
N LEU A 442 24.89 10.71 -5.38
CA LEU A 442 25.55 9.50 -4.90
C LEU A 442 25.19 8.32 -5.82
N PRO A 443 26.19 7.63 -6.44
CA PRO A 443 25.92 6.41 -7.20
C PRO A 443 25.48 5.27 -6.29
N ALA A 444 24.88 4.24 -6.86
CA ALA A 444 24.28 3.18 -6.07
C ALA A 444 24.70 1.76 -6.53
N VAL A 445 24.81 0.85 -5.56
CA VAL A 445 24.79 -0.61 -5.81
C VAL A 445 23.53 -1.15 -5.16
N THR A 446 22.65 -1.76 -5.94
CA THR A 446 21.37 -2.26 -5.42
C THR A 446 21.08 -3.68 -5.95
N THR A 447 20.30 -4.42 -5.21
CA THR A 447 19.66 -5.62 -5.71
C THR A 447 18.58 -5.28 -6.74
N ASP A 448 18.26 -6.25 -7.64
CA ASP A 448 17.23 -6.12 -8.67
C ASP A 448 15.82 -6.34 -8.09
N VAL A 449 15.36 -5.39 -7.29
CA VAL A 449 14.08 -5.46 -6.60
C VAL A 449 13.30 -4.15 -6.76
N GLY A 450 11.99 -4.26 -6.90
CA GLY A 450 11.11 -3.11 -7.02
C GLY A 450 11.48 -2.20 -8.18
N SER A 451 11.61 -0.90 -7.88
CA SER A 451 12.01 0.13 -8.84
C SER A 451 13.52 0.36 -8.94
N CYS A 452 14.36 -0.41 -8.22
CA CYS A 452 15.79 -0.14 -8.14
C CYS A 452 16.45 -0.12 -9.52
N ARG A 453 16.17 -1.10 -10.38
CA ARG A 453 16.68 -1.15 -11.75
C ARG A 453 16.24 0.08 -12.57
N GLU A 454 14.95 0.45 -12.51
CA GLU A 454 14.45 1.63 -13.25
C GLU A 454 15.11 2.94 -12.78
N ILE A 455 15.40 3.07 -11.50
CA ILE A 455 16.08 4.25 -10.93
C ILE A 455 17.54 4.29 -11.39
N ILE A 456 18.24 3.16 -11.43
CA ILE A 456 19.67 3.09 -11.73
C ILE A 456 19.94 3.07 -13.23
N GLU A 457 19.26 2.21 -13.97
CA GLU A 457 19.53 2.00 -15.41
C GLU A 457 18.63 2.84 -16.29
N GLY A 458 17.51 3.38 -15.75
CA GLY A 458 16.48 4.08 -16.52
C GLY A 458 15.51 3.12 -17.21
N PHE A 459 14.80 3.62 -18.19
CA PHE A 459 13.80 2.89 -18.97
C PHE A 459 13.72 3.47 -20.39
N GLU A 460 13.00 2.80 -21.31
CA GLU A 460 13.00 3.09 -22.76
C GLU A 460 12.75 4.58 -23.10
N ASP A 461 11.85 5.26 -22.38
CA ASP A 461 11.51 6.67 -22.58
C ASP A 461 12.20 7.62 -21.58
N ASP A 462 13.24 7.16 -20.87
CA ASP A 462 13.99 8.00 -19.94
C ASP A 462 14.79 9.06 -20.70
N PRO A 463 14.59 10.36 -20.42
CA PRO A 463 15.38 11.41 -21.06
C PRO A 463 16.84 11.43 -20.65
N VAL A 464 17.22 10.67 -19.61
CA VAL A 464 18.58 10.58 -19.08
C VAL A 464 19.22 9.26 -19.47
N ILE A 465 20.19 9.34 -20.39
CA ILE A 465 20.91 8.16 -20.87
C ILE A 465 22.06 7.81 -19.92
N GLY A 466 22.27 6.52 -19.69
CA GLY A 466 23.36 6.00 -18.88
C GLY A 466 22.88 5.40 -17.55
N HIS A 467 23.83 4.80 -16.83
CA HIS A 467 23.57 4.07 -15.59
C HIS A 467 24.08 4.86 -14.39
N GLY A 468 23.25 5.05 -13.39
CA GLY A 468 23.58 5.76 -12.16
C GLY A 468 24.19 4.87 -11.07
N GLY A 469 24.55 3.63 -11.42
CA GLY A 469 25.08 2.64 -10.49
C GLY A 469 25.13 1.25 -11.10
N ILE A 470 25.17 0.22 -10.24
CA ILE A 470 25.23 -1.18 -10.65
C ILE A 470 24.13 -1.96 -9.94
N VAL A 471 23.39 -2.77 -10.71
CA VAL A 471 22.36 -3.69 -10.19
C VAL A 471 22.92 -5.10 -10.10
N VAL A 472 22.73 -5.73 -8.94
CA VAL A 472 23.22 -7.09 -8.63
C VAL A 472 22.05 -8.01 -8.26
N HIS A 473 22.30 -9.32 -8.21
CA HIS A 473 21.29 -10.25 -7.69
C HIS A 473 21.17 -10.15 -6.17
N ALA A 474 19.96 -10.40 -5.66
CA ALA A 474 19.74 -10.50 -4.21
C ALA A 474 20.54 -11.67 -3.62
N CYS A 475 20.94 -11.55 -2.35
CA CYS A 475 21.71 -12.54 -1.61
C CYS A 475 23.07 -12.89 -2.27
N ASP A 476 23.68 -11.97 -3.02
CA ASP A 476 25.00 -12.15 -3.64
C ASP A 476 26.03 -11.16 -3.08
N PRO A 477 26.70 -11.49 -1.96
CA PRO A 477 27.70 -10.62 -1.35
C PRO A 477 28.93 -10.42 -2.23
N LYS A 478 29.30 -11.41 -3.06
CA LYS A 478 30.46 -11.31 -3.95
C LYS A 478 30.24 -10.31 -5.09
N ALA A 479 29.10 -10.41 -5.79
CA ALA A 479 28.74 -9.46 -6.82
C ALA A 479 28.59 -8.05 -6.25
N THR A 480 28.00 -7.92 -5.04
CA THR A 480 27.86 -6.65 -4.34
C THR A 480 29.22 -6.03 -4.02
N ALA A 481 30.18 -6.79 -3.48
CA ALA A 481 31.52 -6.33 -3.19
C ALA A 481 32.27 -5.86 -4.45
N GLN A 482 32.20 -6.64 -5.54
CA GLN A 482 32.82 -6.30 -6.82
C GLN A 482 32.22 -5.02 -7.44
N ALA A 483 30.90 -4.85 -7.37
CA ALA A 483 30.23 -3.67 -7.84
C ALA A 483 30.63 -2.42 -7.04
N LEU A 484 30.70 -2.53 -5.70
CA LEU A 484 31.17 -1.45 -4.83
C LEU A 484 32.63 -1.10 -5.12
N ALA A 485 33.54 -2.08 -5.25
CA ALA A 485 34.93 -1.85 -5.59
C ALA A 485 35.07 -1.15 -6.95
N THR A 486 34.27 -1.54 -7.96
CA THR A 486 34.25 -0.91 -9.28
C THR A 486 33.93 0.57 -9.22
N ILE A 487 33.05 1.00 -8.31
CA ILE A 487 32.67 2.41 -8.14
C ILE A 487 33.72 3.17 -7.30
N LEU A 488 34.21 2.52 -6.22
CA LEU A 488 35.12 3.19 -5.28
C LEU A 488 36.55 3.38 -5.82
N LEU A 489 37.00 2.52 -6.72
CA LEU A 489 38.34 2.57 -7.30
C LEU A 489 38.45 3.42 -8.57
N ASP A 490 37.33 3.91 -9.12
CA ASP A 490 37.25 4.68 -10.34
C ASP A 490 36.49 6.00 -10.10
N ASP A 491 37.18 7.08 -9.85
CA ASP A 491 36.65 8.40 -9.52
C ASP A 491 35.85 9.01 -10.68
N GLU A 492 36.28 8.80 -11.92
CA GLU A 492 35.55 9.32 -13.10
C GLU A 492 34.22 8.62 -13.25
N LYS A 493 34.23 7.30 -13.18
CA LYS A 493 33.00 6.47 -13.23
C LYS A 493 32.06 6.80 -12.09
N ARG A 494 32.56 6.94 -10.86
CA ARG A 494 31.77 7.30 -9.68
C ARG A 494 31.09 8.65 -9.89
N THR A 495 31.81 9.65 -10.36
CA THR A 495 31.31 11.00 -10.62
C THR A 495 30.25 11.00 -11.71
N GLU A 496 30.48 10.30 -12.82
CA GLU A 496 29.55 10.24 -13.94
C GLU A 496 28.26 9.50 -13.55
N MET A 497 28.36 8.37 -12.86
CA MET A 497 27.19 7.64 -12.33
C MET A 497 26.37 8.52 -11.38
N GLY A 498 27.03 9.24 -10.48
CA GLY A 498 26.38 10.18 -9.56
C GLY A 498 25.65 11.30 -10.30
N ARG A 499 26.26 11.88 -11.31
CA ARG A 499 25.66 12.92 -12.18
C ARG A 499 24.40 12.39 -12.89
N ILE A 500 24.46 11.19 -13.44
CA ILE A 500 23.32 10.53 -14.11
C ILE A 500 22.18 10.32 -13.10
N MET A 501 22.47 9.79 -11.90
CA MET A 501 21.49 9.62 -10.83
C MET A 501 20.79 10.94 -10.49
N GLN A 502 21.57 11.98 -10.20
CA GLN A 502 21.03 13.29 -9.82
C GLN A 502 20.13 13.88 -10.91
N GLN A 503 20.56 13.80 -12.17
CA GLN A 503 19.79 14.30 -13.30
C GLN A 503 18.47 13.52 -13.47
N ARG A 504 18.50 12.19 -13.36
CA ARG A 504 17.31 11.33 -13.45
C ARG A 504 16.31 11.64 -12.34
N ILE A 505 16.77 11.75 -11.10
CA ILE A 505 15.89 12.05 -9.97
C ILE A 505 15.27 13.44 -10.09
N ARG A 506 16.04 14.44 -10.49
CA ARG A 506 15.53 15.80 -10.72
C ARG A 506 14.46 15.83 -11.80
N ASN A 507 14.66 15.10 -12.88
CA ASN A 507 13.74 15.10 -14.02
C ASN A 507 12.47 14.30 -13.77
N LEU A 508 12.55 13.17 -13.03
CA LEU A 508 11.46 12.20 -12.97
C LEU A 508 10.77 12.11 -11.60
N TYR A 509 11.52 12.36 -10.50
CA TYR A 509 11.07 12.08 -9.13
C TYR A 509 10.96 13.34 -8.25
N HIS A 510 11.02 14.53 -8.85
CA HIS A 510 10.84 15.78 -8.12
C HIS A 510 9.41 15.88 -7.56
N LYS A 511 9.28 16.21 -6.26
CA LYS A 511 7.96 16.28 -5.57
C LYS A 511 6.92 17.10 -6.33
N ASP A 512 7.31 18.27 -6.91
CA ASP A 512 6.37 19.13 -7.64
C ASP A 512 5.93 18.55 -8.98
N ARG A 513 6.78 17.76 -9.64
CA ARG A 513 6.37 17.01 -10.82
C ARG A 513 5.34 15.96 -10.46
N VAL A 514 5.60 15.18 -9.41
CA VAL A 514 4.68 14.11 -8.95
C VAL A 514 3.37 14.70 -8.50
N ARG A 515 3.39 15.79 -7.72
CA ARG A 515 2.20 16.54 -7.35
C ARG A 515 1.36 16.92 -8.58
N ARG A 516 1.98 17.55 -9.59
CA ARG A 516 1.29 17.95 -10.85
C ARG A 516 0.70 16.75 -11.58
N LEU A 517 1.34 15.58 -11.56
CA LEU A 517 0.79 14.36 -12.18
C LEU A 517 -0.51 13.95 -11.50
N TYR A 518 -0.58 13.96 -10.16
CA TYR A 518 -1.83 13.66 -9.44
C TYR A 518 -2.89 14.75 -9.63
N GLU A 519 -2.53 16.04 -9.51
CA GLU A 519 -3.48 17.14 -9.72
C GLU A 519 -4.06 17.11 -11.13
N ASN A 520 -3.24 16.83 -12.15
CA ASN A 520 -3.72 16.67 -13.53
C ASN A 520 -4.64 15.46 -13.69
N LEU A 521 -4.33 14.35 -13.04
CA LEU A 521 -5.16 13.15 -13.06
C LEU A 521 -6.52 13.40 -12.40
N TYR A 522 -6.55 14.06 -11.24
CA TYR A 522 -7.81 14.45 -10.60
C TYR A 522 -8.61 15.40 -11.49
N ALA A 523 -7.95 16.36 -12.12
CA ALA A 523 -8.53 17.30 -13.04
C ALA A 523 -9.14 16.64 -14.29
N GLU A 524 -8.41 15.72 -14.89
CA GLU A 524 -8.85 14.94 -16.05
C GLU A 524 -10.15 14.21 -15.74
N LEU A 525 -10.16 13.44 -14.66
CA LEU A 525 -11.30 12.63 -14.27
C LEU A 525 -12.51 13.47 -13.81
N ALA A 526 -12.28 14.58 -13.11
CA ALA A 526 -13.37 15.45 -12.69
C ALA A 526 -14.11 16.13 -13.87
N ARG A 527 -13.48 16.25 -15.05
CA ARG A 527 -14.10 16.80 -16.27
C ARG A 527 -14.99 15.80 -17.00
N GLU A 528 -14.74 14.51 -16.82
CA GLU A 528 -15.52 13.44 -17.45
C GLU A 528 -16.85 13.18 -16.76
N LEU A 529 -17.16 13.91 -15.67
CA LEU A 529 -18.48 13.87 -15.04
C LEU A 529 -19.51 14.42 -16.04
N PRO A 530 -20.67 13.75 -16.25
CA PRO A 530 -21.74 14.27 -17.05
C PRO A 530 -22.16 15.65 -16.49
N VAL A 531 -22.05 16.67 -17.32
CA VAL A 531 -22.61 17.99 -16.99
C VAL A 531 -24.11 17.85 -17.12
N GLU A 532 -24.82 17.59 -16.02
CA GLU A 532 -26.25 17.80 -15.99
C GLU A 532 -26.48 19.29 -16.16
N SER A 533 -27.23 19.64 -17.21
CA SER A 533 -27.47 20.98 -17.73
C SER A 533 -28.02 21.96 -16.67
N GLY A 534 -27.13 22.66 -15.98
CA GLY A 534 -27.43 23.77 -15.09
C GLY A 534 -26.35 24.84 -15.23
N GLN A 535 -26.75 26.09 -15.50
CA GLN A 535 -25.87 27.24 -15.76
C GLN A 535 -24.88 27.58 -14.62
N ALA A 536 -24.99 26.96 -13.44
CA ALA A 536 -24.08 27.14 -12.30
C ALA A 536 -22.71 26.47 -12.50
N ASP A 537 -22.64 25.38 -13.27
CA ASP A 537 -21.43 24.57 -13.39
C ASP A 537 -20.31 25.19 -14.24
N ALA A 538 -20.66 26.10 -15.16
CA ALA A 538 -19.66 26.72 -16.06
C ALA A 538 -18.73 27.69 -15.31
N GLU A 539 -19.24 28.36 -14.26
CA GLU A 539 -18.45 29.29 -13.44
C GLU A 539 -17.54 28.56 -12.46
N GLU A 540 -18.00 27.43 -11.93
CA GLU A 540 -17.23 26.57 -11.00
C GLU A 540 -16.11 25.81 -11.71
N VAL A 541 -16.35 25.29 -12.92
CA VAL A 541 -15.32 24.72 -13.82
C VAL A 541 -14.29 25.78 -14.21
N ARG A 542 -14.69 27.04 -14.41
CA ARG A 542 -13.77 28.16 -14.65
C ARG A 542 -12.93 28.50 -13.41
N SER A 543 -13.53 28.50 -12.23
CA SER A 543 -12.83 28.75 -10.96
C SER A 543 -11.80 27.66 -10.64
N TRP A 544 -12.14 26.41 -10.95
CA TRP A 544 -11.23 25.29 -10.79
C TRP A 544 -10.08 25.31 -11.83
N LYS A 545 -10.38 25.64 -13.11
CA LYS A 545 -9.37 25.92 -14.15
C LYS A 545 -8.44 27.07 -13.74
N ALA A 546 -8.98 28.13 -13.11
CA ALA A 546 -8.19 29.26 -12.64
C ALA A 546 -7.27 28.86 -11.46
N ARG A 547 -7.69 27.94 -10.60
CA ARG A 547 -6.88 27.39 -9.50
C ARG A 547 -5.77 26.49 -10.02
N SER A 548 -6.05 25.62 -10.99
CA SER A 548 -5.06 24.70 -11.60
C SER A 548 -4.11 25.40 -12.57
N ASN A 549 -4.55 26.47 -13.26
CA ASN A 549 -3.73 27.23 -14.22
C ASN A 549 -2.85 28.33 -13.58
N ARG A 550 -3.02 28.68 -12.30
CA ARG A 550 -2.04 29.52 -11.58
C ARG A 550 -0.68 28.84 -11.41
N ALA A 551 -0.60 27.53 -11.69
CA ALA A 551 0.65 26.78 -11.81
C ALA A 551 0.92 26.52 -13.30
N GLY A 552 1.23 27.60 -14.08
CA GLY A 552 1.33 27.57 -15.53
C GLY A 552 2.18 26.44 -16.11
N TRP A 553 1.63 25.86 -17.18
CA TRP A 553 2.31 25.50 -18.45
C TRP A 553 1.30 24.75 -19.32
N LEU A 554 1.10 25.31 -20.53
CA LEU A 554 0.29 24.73 -21.61
C LEU A 554 1.01 23.54 -22.22
N TRP A 555 0.35 22.40 -22.26
CA TRP A 555 0.79 21.25 -23.06
C TRP A 555 0.13 21.34 -24.45
N SER A 556 0.96 21.66 -25.48
CA SER A 556 0.61 21.53 -26.89
C SER A 556 1.21 20.24 -27.42
N GLY A 557 0.47 19.14 -27.35
CA GLY A 557 0.87 17.84 -27.90
C GLY A 557 -0.18 17.30 -28.85
N LYS A 558 0.05 17.42 -30.15
CA LYS A 558 -0.74 16.77 -31.20
C LYS A 558 -0.65 15.26 -31.05
N ARG A 559 -1.79 14.59 -30.87
CA ARG A 559 -1.91 13.13 -30.88
C ARG A 559 -1.53 12.59 -32.26
N LYS A 560 -0.48 11.78 -32.36
CA LYS A 560 -0.31 10.82 -33.47
C LYS A 560 -0.79 9.46 -32.97
N PRO A 561 -1.57 8.70 -33.75
CA PRO A 561 -1.98 7.35 -33.36
C PRO A 561 -0.80 6.40 -33.45
N ILE A 562 -0.48 5.71 -32.36
CA ILE A 562 0.49 4.61 -32.34
C ILE A 562 -0.19 3.38 -32.93
N ARG A 563 0.29 2.92 -34.09
CA ARG A 563 -0.03 1.60 -34.63
C ARG A 563 0.88 0.59 -33.94
N TYR A 564 0.25 -0.40 -33.31
CA TYR A 564 0.95 -1.58 -32.85
C TYR A 564 1.23 -2.52 -34.04
N ALA A 565 2.46 -2.94 -34.19
CA ALA A 565 2.87 -4.13 -34.93
C ALA A 565 3.17 -5.23 -33.90
#